data_c22eb28920e8259f90cf63a199e76330
#
_entry.id   c22eb28920e8259f90cf63a199e76330
#
_cell.length_a   1.000
_cell.length_b   1.000
_cell.length_c   1.000
_cell.angle_alpha   90.00
_cell.angle_beta   90.00
_cell.angle_gamma   90.00
#
_symmetry.space_group_name_H-M   'P 1'
#
loop_
_entity.id
_entity.type
_entity.pdbx_description
1 polymer ?
#
loop_
_entity_poly.entity_id
_entity_poly.type
_entity_poly.pdbx_seq_one_letter_code
_entity_poly.pdbx_strand_id
1 'polypeptide(L)'
;MDPRPGDLTPLDPDECVELLASAAVARIAFVADGRPSVLPVNHLLHDGAVYFRTAPGSKLGTAAADSQVAVEADEGYDATRTGWSVVAHGHAHIVTDEAEVEALLAYHFEPWALPDDRAFWVRVDVEAISGRRIVPKR
;
A
#
# COMPACT_ATOMS: atom_id res chain seq x y z
N MET A 1 18.17 -19.13 -16.96
CA MET A 1 18.82 -19.74 -15.77
C MET A 1 17.78 -19.87 -14.67
N ASP A 2 17.68 -21.06 -14.09
CA ASP A 2 16.72 -21.30 -13.01
C ASP A 2 17.18 -20.60 -11.73
N PRO A 3 16.23 -19.99 -10.97
CA PRO A 3 16.58 -19.36 -9.70
C PRO A 3 17.13 -20.36 -8.70
N ARG A 4 18.13 -19.93 -7.96
CA ARG A 4 18.72 -20.75 -6.89
C ARG A 4 18.06 -20.41 -5.55
N PRO A 5 18.01 -21.35 -4.59
CA PRO A 5 17.54 -21.05 -3.25
C PRO A 5 18.27 -19.85 -2.64
N GLY A 6 17.51 -18.89 -2.13
CA GLY A 6 18.04 -17.65 -1.58
C GLY A 6 18.18 -16.51 -2.60
N ASP A 7 17.98 -16.76 -3.88
CA ASP A 7 17.97 -15.71 -4.89
C ASP A 7 16.73 -14.82 -4.75
N LEU A 8 16.91 -13.52 -5.02
CA LEU A 8 15.81 -12.59 -5.20
C LEU A 8 15.36 -12.67 -6.65
N THR A 9 14.09 -12.97 -6.87
CA THR A 9 13.52 -13.02 -8.20
C THR A 9 12.45 -11.95 -8.35
N PRO A 10 12.39 -11.27 -9.51
CA PRO A 10 11.34 -10.29 -9.73
C PRO A 10 9.97 -10.95 -9.84
N LEU A 11 8.95 -10.25 -9.35
CA LEU A 11 7.56 -10.63 -9.50
C LEU A 11 7.00 -9.91 -10.73
N ASP A 12 6.07 -10.56 -11.44
CA ASP A 12 5.36 -9.86 -12.51
C ASP A 12 4.34 -8.88 -11.92
N PRO A 13 3.86 -7.91 -12.71
CA PRO A 13 2.94 -6.89 -12.21
C PRO A 13 1.65 -7.44 -11.61
N ASP A 14 1.09 -8.49 -12.17
CA ASP A 14 -0.15 -9.08 -11.67
C ASP A 14 0.04 -9.75 -10.31
N GLU A 15 1.16 -10.44 -10.11
CA GLU A 15 1.53 -10.99 -8.81
C GLU A 15 1.73 -9.89 -7.78
N CYS A 16 2.37 -8.79 -8.17
CA CYS A 16 2.55 -7.63 -7.28
C CYS A 16 1.22 -7.08 -6.79
N VAL A 17 0.25 -6.92 -7.68
CA VAL A 17 -1.08 -6.43 -7.33
C VAL A 17 -1.78 -7.39 -6.37
N GLU A 18 -1.74 -8.70 -6.65
CA GLU A 18 -2.36 -9.70 -5.79
C GLU A 18 -1.76 -9.71 -4.38
N LEU A 19 -0.44 -9.64 -4.28
CA LEU A 19 0.24 -9.65 -3.00
C LEU A 19 -0.04 -8.38 -2.21
N LEU A 20 -0.02 -7.23 -2.87
CA LEU A 20 -0.35 -5.97 -2.22
C LEU A 20 -1.80 -5.97 -1.72
N ALA A 21 -2.73 -6.51 -2.49
CA ALA A 21 -4.13 -6.62 -2.10
C ALA A 21 -4.34 -7.56 -0.91
N SER A 22 -3.54 -8.62 -0.81
CA SER A 22 -3.67 -9.63 0.24
C SER A 22 -3.08 -9.18 1.59
N ALA A 23 -2.18 -8.21 1.60
CA ALA A 23 -1.54 -7.75 2.81
C ALA A 23 -2.52 -6.95 3.67
N ALA A 24 -2.55 -7.23 4.97
CA ALA A 24 -3.44 -6.51 5.90
C ALA A 24 -2.95 -5.08 6.17
N VAL A 25 -1.64 -4.88 6.14
CA VAL A 25 -1.00 -3.60 6.44
C VAL A 25 -0.03 -3.28 5.34
N ALA A 26 -0.06 -2.05 4.88
CA ALA A 26 0.95 -1.47 4.02
C ALA A 26 1.62 -0.30 4.73
N ARG A 27 2.75 0.12 4.21
CA ARG A 27 3.44 1.32 4.67
C ARG A 27 3.36 2.38 3.58
N ILE A 28 2.98 3.58 3.96
CA ILE A 28 2.96 4.73 3.06
C ILE A 28 4.21 5.54 3.32
N ALA A 29 5.00 5.74 2.28
CA ALA A 29 6.17 6.62 2.30
C ALA A 29 5.79 7.93 1.62
N PHE A 30 6.04 9.03 2.29
CA PHE A 30 5.65 10.37 1.84
C PHE A 30 6.64 11.40 2.38
N VAL A 31 6.58 12.62 1.87
CA VAL A 31 7.42 13.72 2.36
C VAL A 31 6.54 14.68 3.14
N ALA A 32 6.89 14.92 4.40
CA ALA A 32 6.23 15.88 5.26
C ALA A 32 7.27 16.79 5.90
N ASP A 33 7.06 18.08 5.84
CA ASP A 33 7.99 19.07 6.39
C ASP A 33 9.42 18.89 5.85
N GLY A 34 9.54 18.55 4.56
CA GLY A 34 10.82 18.32 3.91
C GLY A 34 11.53 17.01 4.29
N ARG A 35 10.86 16.12 5.03
CA ARG A 35 11.45 14.86 5.48
C ARG A 35 10.70 13.66 4.92
N PRO A 36 11.42 12.65 4.43
CA PRO A 36 10.80 11.36 4.12
C PRO A 36 10.21 10.76 5.40
N SER A 37 8.98 10.29 5.32
CA SER A 37 8.25 9.74 6.45
C SER A 37 7.58 8.43 6.03
N VAL A 38 7.40 7.50 6.97
CA VAL A 38 6.77 6.21 6.72
C VAL A 38 5.78 5.93 7.83
N LEU A 39 4.56 5.55 7.47
CA LEU A 39 3.52 5.16 8.43
C LEU A 39 2.82 3.89 7.97
N PRO A 40 2.46 2.99 8.90
CA PRO A 40 1.63 1.84 8.58
C PRO A 40 0.17 2.28 8.41
N VAL A 41 -0.50 1.68 7.45
CA VAL A 41 -1.93 1.92 7.20
C VAL A 41 -2.61 0.60 6.87
N ASN A 42 -3.88 0.48 7.23
CA ASN A 42 -4.74 -0.51 6.62
C ASN A 42 -5.20 0.06 5.27
N HIS A 43 -5.22 -0.78 4.27
CA HIS A 43 -5.49 -0.36 2.90
C HIS A 43 -6.39 -1.34 2.18
N LEU A 44 -6.92 -0.92 1.05
CA LEU A 44 -7.60 -1.81 0.12
C LEU A 44 -7.27 -1.40 -1.30
N LEU A 45 -7.41 -2.34 -2.22
CA LEU A 45 -7.28 -2.08 -3.65
C LEU A 45 -8.68 -2.13 -4.30
N HIS A 46 -8.94 -1.15 -5.15
CA HIS A 46 -10.17 -1.05 -5.91
C HIS A 46 -9.87 -0.37 -7.24
N ASP A 47 -10.27 -0.99 -8.34
CA ASP A 47 -10.07 -0.44 -9.70
C ASP A 47 -8.62 0.00 -9.98
N GLY A 48 -7.64 -0.79 -9.52
CA GLY A 48 -6.23 -0.51 -9.79
C GLY A 48 -5.61 0.59 -8.95
N ALA A 49 -6.34 1.11 -7.96
CA ALA A 49 -5.84 2.13 -7.04
C ALA A 49 -5.77 1.59 -5.63
N VAL A 50 -4.90 2.17 -4.82
CA VAL A 50 -4.77 1.87 -3.40
C VAL A 50 -5.51 2.94 -2.61
N TYR A 51 -6.33 2.49 -1.67
CA TYR A 51 -7.13 3.39 -0.82
C TYR A 51 -6.79 3.17 0.64
N PHE A 52 -6.72 4.27 1.38
CA PHE A 52 -6.60 4.22 2.84
C PHE A 52 -7.31 5.42 3.45
N ARG A 53 -7.58 5.38 4.76
CA ARG A 53 -8.22 6.47 5.47
C ARG A 53 -7.22 7.18 6.36
N THR A 54 -7.39 8.49 6.51
CA THR A 54 -6.57 9.29 7.40
C THR A 54 -7.40 10.40 8.04
N ALA A 55 -6.93 10.92 9.18
CA ALA A 55 -7.61 11.98 9.90
C ALA A 55 -7.24 13.36 9.38
N PRO A 56 -8.17 14.34 9.43
CA PRO A 56 -7.86 15.72 9.13
C PRO A 56 -6.75 16.26 10.03
N GLY A 57 -5.86 17.08 9.48
CA GLY A 57 -4.77 17.70 10.22
C GLY A 57 -3.59 16.80 10.54
N SER A 58 -3.64 15.51 10.17
CA SER A 58 -2.49 14.62 10.32
C SER A 58 -1.42 14.98 9.29
N LYS A 59 -0.16 14.63 9.60
CA LYS A 59 0.95 14.83 8.65
C LYS A 59 0.68 14.07 7.35
N LEU A 60 0.20 12.83 7.45
CA LEU A 60 -0.13 12.02 6.28
C LEU A 60 -1.27 12.66 5.47
N GLY A 61 -2.32 13.10 6.14
CA GLY A 61 -3.46 13.75 5.46
C GLY A 61 -3.05 15.01 4.71
N THR A 62 -2.19 15.83 5.30
CA THR A 62 -1.68 17.05 4.66
C THR A 62 -0.76 16.70 3.49
N ALA A 63 0.16 15.76 3.68
CA ALA A 63 1.12 15.38 2.66
C ALA A 63 0.48 14.62 1.49
N ALA A 64 -0.57 13.85 1.76
CA ALA A 64 -1.26 13.05 0.75
C ALA A 64 -2.17 13.88 -0.17
N ALA A 65 -2.38 15.14 0.15
CA ALA A 65 -3.17 16.02 -0.72
C ALA A 65 -2.33 16.40 -1.95
N ASP A 66 -2.53 15.69 -3.05
CA ASP A 66 -1.90 15.99 -4.34
C ASP A 66 -0.38 15.86 -4.33
N SER A 67 0.13 14.69 -3.95
CA SER A 67 1.58 14.44 -3.91
C SER A 67 1.95 13.02 -4.35
N GLN A 68 3.23 12.85 -4.71
CA GLN A 68 3.79 11.52 -5.01
C GLN A 68 4.08 10.78 -3.72
N VAL A 69 3.69 9.51 -3.68
CA VAL A 69 3.90 8.63 -2.53
C VAL A 69 4.33 7.25 -2.99
N ALA A 70 4.81 6.45 -2.05
CA ALA A 70 5.05 5.03 -2.29
C ALA A 70 4.24 4.22 -1.28
N VAL A 71 3.71 3.09 -1.73
CA VAL A 71 2.98 2.13 -0.90
C VAL A 71 3.76 0.83 -0.93
N GLU A 72 4.18 0.35 0.23
CA GLU A 72 4.98 -0.87 0.36
C GLU A 72 4.24 -1.89 1.21
N ALA A 73 4.30 -3.16 0.81
CA ALA A 73 3.89 -4.28 1.64
C ALA A 73 4.91 -5.40 1.50
N ASP A 74 5.07 -6.16 2.56
CA ASP A 74 6.01 -7.27 2.58
C ASP A 74 5.57 -8.32 3.58
N GLU A 75 6.02 -9.55 3.36
CA GLU A 75 5.91 -10.64 4.31
C GLU A 75 7.19 -11.45 4.28
N GLY A 76 7.65 -11.87 5.45
CA GLY A 76 8.83 -12.71 5.58
C GLY A 76 8.66 -13.74 6.68
N TYR A 77 9.26 -14.90 6.47
CA TYR A 77 9.22 -16.01 7.42
C TYR A 77 10.64 -16.39 7.80
N ASP A 78 11.02 -16.11 9.04
CA ASP A 78 12.38 -16.38 9.55
C ASP A 78 12.75 -17.86 9.48
N ALA A 79 11.80 -18.74 9.78
CA ALA A 79 12.03 -20.19 9.80
C ALA A 79 12.45 -20.74 8.45
N THR A 80 11.88 -20.22 7.36
CA THR A 80 12.16 -20.68 6.00
C THR A 80 13.06 -19.72 5.23
N ARG A 81 13.31 -18.54 5.78
CA ARG A 81 14.04 -17.43 5.13
C ARG A 81 13.48 -17.13 3.75
N THR A 82 12.16 -17.13 3.66
CA THR A 82 11.41 -16.76 2.46
C THR A 82 10.66 -15.47 2.70
N GLY A 83 10.26 -14.82 1.64
CA GLY A 83 9.47 -13.61 1.75
C GLY A 83 9.31 -12.92 0.41
N TRP A 84 8.51 -11.90 0.42
CA TRP A 84 8.27 -11.04 -0.74
C TRP A 84 8.12 -9.59 -0.29
N SER A 85 8.38 -8.68 -1.21
CA SER A 85 8.08 -7.27 -1.02
C SER A 85 7.55 -6.68 -2.32
N VAL A 86 6.65 -5.72 -2.19
CA VAL A 86 6.03 -5.02 -3.31
C VAL A 86 6.02 -3.53 -3.00
N VAL A 87 6.39 -2.71 -3.97
CA VAL A 87 6.33 -1.25 -3.87
C VAL A 87 5.53 -0.72 -5.05
N ALA A 88 4.52 0.08 -4.75
CA ALA A 88 3.76 0.82 -5.74
C ALA A 88 4.08 2.31 -5.59
N HIS A 89 4.37 2.97 -6.69
CA HIS A 89 4.57 4.41 -6.73
C HIS A 89 3.37 5.05 -7.42
N GLY A 90 2.89 6.14 -6.90
CA GLY A 90 1.76 6.81 -7.51
C GLY A 90 1.46 8.15 -6.89
N HIS A 91 0.43 8.78 -7.44
CA HIS A 91 -0.01 10.09 -7.02
C HIS A 91 -1.20 9.96 -6.08
N ALA A 92 -1.13 10.60 -4.92
CA ALA A 92 -2.16 10.55 -3.90
C ALA A 92 -3.14 11.72 -4.05
N HIS A 93 -4.43 11.42 -3.91
CA HIS A 93 -5.52 12.37 -3.97
C HIS A 93 -6.49 12.15 -2.83
N ILE A 94 -7.07 13.23 -2.31
CA ILE A 94 -8.20 13.11 -1.41
C ILE A 94 -9.43 12.73 -2.25
N VAL A 95 -10.16 11.70 -1.82
CA VAL A 95 -11.38 11.26 -2.50
C VAL A 95 -12.51 12.18 -2.13
N THR A 96 -13.10 12.85 -3.12
CA THR A 96 -14.21 13.80 -2.94
C THR A 96 -15.48 13.35 -3.62
N ASP A 97 -15.41 12.40 -4.55
CA ASP A 97 -16.58 11.89 -5.28
C ASP A 97 -17.40 10.95 -4.37
N GLU A 98 -18.65 11.31 -4.14
CA GLU A 98 -19.56 10.53 -3.30
C GLU A 98 -19.81 9.12 -3.82
N ALA A 99 -19.88 8.94 -5.13
CA ALA A 99 -20.08 7.63 -5.73
C ALA A 99 -18.86 6.73 -5.50
N GLU A 100 -17.67 7.30 -5.54
CA GLU A 100 -16.44 6.58 -5.25
C GLU A 100 -16.37 6.15 -3.78
N VAL A 101 -16.71 7.04 -2.86
CA VAL A 101 -16.78 6.73 -1.42
C VAL A 101 -17.81 5.62 -1.17
N GLU A 102 -18.97 5.68 -1.82
CA GLU A 102 -20.01 4.68 -1.68
C GLU A 102 -19.55 3.29 -2.15
N ALA A 103 -18.82 3.25 -3.28
CA ALA A 103 -18.27 2.00 -3.79
C ALA A 103 -17.30 1.34 -2.79
N LEU A 104 -16.55 2.14 -2.03
CA LEU A 104 -15.60 1.63 -1.03
C LEU A 104 -16.32 0.99 0.17
N LEU A 105 -17.55 1.38 0.46
CA LEU A 105 -18.33 0.80 1.56
C LEU A 105 -18.63 -0.68 1.33
N ALA A 106 -18.66 -1.14 0.09
CA ALA A 106 -18.92 -2.53 -0.25
C ALA A 106 -17.83 -3.49 0.24
N TYR A 107 -16.65 -2.98 0.54
CA TYR A 107 -15.53 -3.80 1.04
C TYR A 107 -15.60 -4.10 2.53
N HIS A 108 -16.54 -3.53 3.27
CA HIS A 108 -16.65 -3.70 4.73
C HIS A 108 -15.31 -3.49 5.44
N PHE A 109 -14.62 -2.43 5.04
CA PHE A 109 -13.28 -2.12 5.54
C PHE A 109 -13.29 -1.76 7.02
N GLU A 110 -12.55 -2.53 7.82
CA GLU A 110 -12.42 -2.30 9.27
C GLU A 110 -10.97 -1.98 9.61
N PRO A 111 -10.64 -0.71 9.87
CA PRO A 111 -9.29 -0.36 10.27
C PRO A 111 -8.97 -0.89 11.67
N TRP A 112 -7.71 -1.26 11.91
CA TRP A 112 -7.27 -1.74 13.22
C TRP A 112 -7.29 -0.65 14.28
N ALA A 113 -6.99 0.60 13.91
CA ALA A 113 -7.12 1.73 14.79
C ALA A 113 -8.57 2.22 14.82
N LEU A 114 -9.00 2.78 15.94
CA LEU A 114 -10.34 3.37 16.02
C LEU A 114 -10.46 4.50 14.99
N PRO A 115 -11.53 4.49 14.18
CA PRO A 115 -11.70 5.52 13.17
C PRO A 115 -12.03 6.87 13.81
N ASP A 116 -11.48 7.94 13.24
CA ASP A 116 -11.95 9.30 13.51
C ASP A 116 -13.19 9.52 12.64
N ASP A 117 -14.26 10.05 13.22
CA ASP A 117 -15.50 10.33 12.49
C ASP A 117 -15.30 11.31 11.32
N ARG A 118 -14.23 12.12 11.39
CA ARG A 118 -13.88 13.04 10.33
C ARG A 118 -12.90 12.47 9.32
N ALA A 119 -12.49 11.20 9.49
CA ALA A 119 -11.53 10.57 8.60
C ALA A 119 -12.04 10.57 7.15
N PHE A 120 -11.13 10.78 6.23
CA PHE A 120 -11.43 10.79 4.81
C PHE A 120 -10.58 9.77 4.07
N TRP A 121 -11.02 9.40 2.87
CA TRP A 121 -10.31 8.47 2.01
C TRP A 121 -9.26 9.20 1.17
N VAL A 122 -8.13 8.54 1.04
CA VAL A 122 -7.07 8.92 0.10
C VAL A 122 -6.95 7.82 -0.94
N ARG A 123 -6.87 8.20 -2.21
CA ARG A 123 -6.63 7.30 -3.33
C ARG A 123 -5.22 7.53 -3.85
N VAL A 124 -4.48 6.43 -4.03
CA VAL A 124 -3.18 6.46 -4.72
C VAL A 124 -3.38 5.83 -6.09
N ASP A 125 -3.27 6.64 -7.14
CA ASP A 125 -3.29 6.14 -8.51
C ASP A 125 -1.92 5.54 -8.81
N VAL A 126 -1.87 4.22 -8.98
CA VAL A 126 -0.61 3.49 -9.15
C VAL A 126 -0.06 3.75 -10.55
N GLU A 127 1.12 4.33 -10.60
CA GLU A 127 1.82 4.64 -11.86
C GLU A 127 2.90 3.61 -12.19
N ALA A 128 3.46 2.98 -11.15
CA ALA A 128 4.47 1.93 -11.30
C ALA A 128 4.38 0.98 -10.13
N ILE A 129 4.56 -0.31 -10.38
CA ILE A 129 4.57 -1.33 -9.33
C ILE A 129 5.69 -2.32 -9.62
N SER A 130 6.41 -2.70 -8.59
CA SER A 130 7.48 -3.70 -8.69
C SER A 130 7.51 -4.54 -7.42
N GLY A 131 8.06 -5.71 -7.53
CA GLY A 131 8.20 -6.59 -6.38
C GLY A 131 9.22 -7.68 -6.64
N ARG A 132 9.57 -8.37 -5.57
CA ARG A 132 10.54 -9.46 -5.61
C ARG A 132 10.23 -10.48 -4.52
N ARG A 133 10.69 -11.68 -4.76
CA ARG A 133 10.51 -12.82 -3.86
C ARG A 133 11.86 -13.48 -3.61
N ILE A 134 12.06 -13.95 -2.40
CA ILE A 134 13.21 -14.80 -2.09
C ILE A 134 12.82 -16.25 -2.44
N VAL A 135 13.64 -16.90 -3.25
CA VAL A 135 13.40 -18.31 -3.62
C VAL A 135 13.60 -19.17 -2.36
N PRO A 136 12.63 -20.03 -2.01
CA PRO A 136 12.73 -20.87 -0.81
C PRO A 136 13.95 -21.77 -0.85
N LYS A 137 14.60 -21.92 0.29
CA LYS A 137 15.69 -22.91 0.47
C LYS A 137 15.06 -24.28 0.67
N ARG A 138 15.69 -25.27 0.08
CA ARG A 138 15.28 -26.67 0.22
C ARG A 138 15.81 -27.26 1.53
#